data_e7abe12a1013440793669c1b32d3540d
#
_entry.id   e7abe12a1013440793669c1b32d3540d
#
_cell.length_a   1.000
_cell.length_b   1.000
_cell.length_c   1.000
_cell.angle_alpha   90.00
_cell.angle_beta   90.00
_cell.angle_gamma   90.00
#
_symmetry.space_group_name_H-M   'P 1'
#
loop_
_entity.id
_entity.type
_entity.pdbx_description
1 polymer ?
#
loop_
_entity_poly.entity_id
_entity_poly.type
_entity_poly.pdbx_seq_one_letter_code
_entity_poly.pdbx_strand_id
1 'polypeptide(L)'
;MHSVASVKDISVHGKTHSKGGGILHTVHDNLLVGPDAVETVEKENTETRAESIKTVFDKQTQTMPALSKRDIITYFTGVRAPTFEEDFILEPGRRTRNLIHVAGIQSPGLTTAPAVAVDMAELAVDMLGKTETVEKNNNYNPIRKGVPVLREMDDDTREKMIAENPDYGEIICRCEQISKGEILDALKSPICVPTVDGIKKRIRPGMGRCQGGFCSPLVTKIIAEFLGVPLYEVKKSSAEAVITYGETKVNEGGEE
;
A
#
# COMPACT_ATOMS: atom_id res chain seq x y z
N MET A 1 6.03 -17.96 13.71
CA MET A 1 6.29 -17.68 12.28
C MET A 1 6.91 -16.30 12.15
N HIS A 2 7.84 -16.13 11.21
CA HIS A 2 8.62 -14.89 11.12
C HIS A 2 8.59 -14.33 9.69
N SER A 3 8.41 -13.02 9.60
CA SER A 3 8.63 -12.27 8.37
C SER A 3 9.94 -11.49 8.50
N VAL A 4 10.80 -11.53 7.49
CA VAL A 4 12.10 -10.85 7.52
C VAL A 4 12.06 -9.66 6.57
N ALA A 5 12.36 -8.47 7.11
CA ALA A 5 12.43 -7.24 6.36
C ALA A 5 13.88 -6.84 6.08
N SER A 6 14.12 -6.33 4.89
CA SER A 6 15.36 -5.64 4.49
C SER A 6 14.99 -4.27 3.90
N VAL A 7 15.86 -3.30 4.07
CA VAL A 7 15.71 -1.96 3.49
C VAL A 7 16.96 -1.63 2.69
N LYS A 8 16.78 -1.18 1.45
CA LYS A 8 17.84 -0.61 0.63
C LYS A 8 17.74 0.91 0.66
N ASP A 9 18.81 1.56 1.02
CA ASP A 9 18.94 3.02 0.99
C ASP A 9 19.60 3.44 -0.32
N ILE A 10 18.98 4.37 -1.04
CA ILE A 10 19.62 4.96 -2.21
C ILE A 10 20.81 5.75 -1.71
N SER A 11 22.01 5.33 -2.14
CA SER A 11 23.24 5.97 -1.75
C SER A 11 23.39 7.35 -2.39
N VAL A 12 23.77 8.28 -1.55
CA VAL A 12 24.25 9.58 -1.99
C VAL A 12 25.60 9.79 -1.27
N HIS A 13 26.69 9.33 -1.84
CA HIS A 13 28.07 9.54 -1.35
C HIS A 13 28.60 8.58 -0.26
N GLY A 14 28.30 7.29 -0.33
CA GLY A 14 29.01 6.27 0.47
C GLY A 14 28.86 6.41 1.99
N LYS A 15 27.81 7.07 2.46
CA LYS A 15 27.48 7.08 3.89
C LYS A 15 26.88 5.74 4.29
N THR A 16 27.42 5.15 5.34
CA THR A 16 26.90 3.91 5.89
C THR A 16 25.67 4.21 6.73
N HIS A 17 24.49 3.92 6.19
CA HIS A 17 23.25 3.96 6.97
C HIS A 17 23.11 2.66 7.74
N SER A 18 22.85 2.75 9.03
CA SER A 18 22.61 1.59 9.87
C SER A 18 21.24 1.73 10.53
N LYS A 19 20.39 0.76 10.31
CA LYS A 19 19.19 0.57 11.13
C LYS A 19 19.49 -0.44 12.23
N GLY A 20 19.09 -0.10 13.47
CA GLY A 20 19.29 -1.01 14.60
C GLY A 20 18.61 -2.36 14.41
N GLY A 21 17.53 -2.36 13.62
CA GLY A 21 16.65 -3.49 13.51
C GLY A 21 15.87 -3.75 14.80
N GLY A 22 14.91 -4.64 14.75
CA GLY A 22 14.10 -5.01 15.90
C GLY A 22 13.32 -6.28 15.67
N ILE A 23 12.56 -6.65 16.68
CA ILE A 23 11.60 -7.74 16.61
C ILE A 23 10.27 -7.14 17.02
N LEU A 24 9.30 -7.16 16.12
CA LEU A 24 7.98 -6.58 16.31
C LEU A 24 6.92 -7.69 16.25
N HIS A 25 5.98 -7.64 17.18
CA HIS A 25 4.77 -8.44 17.10
C HIS A 25 3.78 -7.82 16.12
N THR A 26 3.27 -8.60 15.19
CA THR A 26 2.28 -8.11 14.21
C THR A 26 0.86 -8.37 14.71
N VAL A 27 -0.12 -7.70 14.11
CA VAL A 27 -1.55 -7.88 14.40
C VAL A 27 -2.08 -9.29 14.06
N HIS A 28 -1.28 -10.12 13.41
CA HIS A 28 -1.62 -11.50 13.03
C HIS A 28 -0.83 -12.55 13.82
N ASP A 29 -0.32 -12.21 14.99
CA ASP A 29 0.42 -13.08 15.90
C ASP A 29 1.68 -13.73 15.29
N ASN A 30 2.30 -13.08 14.31
CA ASN A 30 3.62 -13.44 13.84
C ASN A 30 4.65 -12.34 14.18
N LEU A 31 5.91 -12.64 14.01
CA LEU A 31 6.99 -11.69 14.26
C LEU A 31 7.50 -11.09 12.96
N LEU A 32 7.70 -9.77 12.97
CA LEU A 32 8.46 -9.05 11.97
C LEU A 32 9.88 -8.81 12.51
N VAL A 33 10.89 -9.32 11.80
CA VAL A 33 12.29 -9.29 12.21
C VAL A 33 13.09 -8.43 11.24
N GLY A 34 13.81 -7.46 11.74
CA GLY A 34 14.60 -6.51 10.95
C GLY A 34 14.20 -5.05 11.21
N PRO A 35 14.53 -4.12 10.30
CA PRO A 35 15.32 -4.32 9.08
C PRO A 35 16.83 -4.20 9.29
N ASP A 36 17.61 -4.52 8.25
CA ASP A 36 18.92 -3.96 7.98
C ASP A 36 18.81 -2.65 7.19
N ALA A 37 19.95 -2.09 6.77
CA ALA A 37 20.01 -1.00 5.81
C ALA A 37 21.23 -1.24 4.89
N VAL A 38 20.97 -1.44 3.61
CA VAL A 38 21.97 -1.76 2.60
C VAL A 38 21.94 -0.70 1.52
N GLU A 39 23.08 -0.11 1.23
CA GLU A 39 23.24 0.90 0.21
C GLU A 39 22.97 0.33 -1.20
N THR A 40 22.27 1.09 -2.04
CA THR A 40 22.05 0.78 -3.45
C THR A 40 22.05 2.04 -4.30
N VAL A 41 22.54 1.92 -5.53
CA VAL A 41 22.44 2.97 -6.56
C VAL A 41 21.19 2.80 -7.43
N GLU A 42 20.58 1.64 -7.39
CA GLU A 42 19.42 1.28 -8.21
C GLU A 42 18.13 1.61 -7.48
N LYS A 43 17.38 2.58 -8.00
CA LYS A 43 16.16 3.11 -7.38
C LYS A 43 15.01 2.10 -7.32
N GLU A 44 14.98 1.13 -8.22
CA GLU A 44 13.90 0.15 -8.33
C GLU A 44 14.32 -1.25 -7.85
N ASN A 45 15.53 -1.42 -7.31
CA ASN A 45 16.03 -2.73 -6.91
C ASN A 45 15.48 -3.18 -5.55
N THR A 46 14.42 -3.96 -5.59
CA THR A 46 13.78 -4.58 -4.42
C THR A 46 14.23 -6.03 -4.19
N GLU A 47 15.32 -6.49 -4.84
CA GLU A 47 15.86 -7.83 -4.62
C GLU A 47 16.21 -8.05 -3.14
N THR A 48 15.76 -9.15 -2.57
CA THR A 48 16.14 -9.57 -1.22
C THR A 48 17.34 -10.51 -1.28
N ARG A 49 18.47 -10.10 -0.70
CA ARG A 49 19.71 -10.88 -0.73
C ARG A 49 19.82 -11.82 0.47
N ALA A 50 20.40 -12.99 0.25
CA ALA A 50 20.63 -13.97 1.31
C ALA A 50 21.50 -13.43 2.45
N GLU A 51 22.49 -12.59 2.12
CA GLU A 51 23.37 -11.93 3.08
C GLU A 51 22.61 -10.99 4.02
N SER A 52 21.64 -10.22 3.49
CA SER A 52 20.76 -9.34 4.28
C SER A 52 19.93 -10.14 5.26
N ILE A 53 19.29 -11.23 4.80
CA ILE A 53 18.53 -12.12 5.66
C ILE A 53 19.41 -12.70 6.76
N LYS A 54 20.61 -13.18 6.40
CA LYS A 54 21.59 -13.72 7.34
C LYS A 54 21.98 -12.68 8.39
N THR A 55 22.34 -11.48 7.96
CA THR A 55 22.78 -10.37 8.84
C THR A 55 21.69 -9.99 9.83
N VAL A 56 20.43 -9.81 9.34
CA VAL A 56 19.29 -9.50 10.19
C VAL A 56 19.06 -10.60 11.23
N PHE A 57 19.07 -11.85 10.78
CA PHE A 57 18.80 -12.98 11.67
C PHE A 57 19.89 -13.18 12.71
N ASP A 58 21.16 -13.16 12.31
CA ASP A 58 22.29 -13.34 13.21
C ASP A 58 22.33 -12.24 14.29
N LYS A 59 21.94 -11.01 13.93
CA LYS A 59 21.83 -9.90 14.87
C LYS A 59 20.67 -10.10 15.85
N GLN A 60 19.48 -10.43 15.35
CA GLN A 60 18.29 -10.49 16.17
C GLN A 60 18.22 -11.78 17.05
N THR A 61 18.88 -12.85 16.65
CA THR A 61 19.03 -14.05 17.51
C THR A 61 19.85 -13.77 18.77
N GLN A 62 20.67 -12.72 18.80
CA GLN A 62 21.33 -12.28 20.03
C GLN A 62 20.35 -11.71 21.04
N THR A 63 19.29 -11.05 20.55
CA THR A 63 18.23 -10.49 21.39
C THR A 63 17.17 -11.55 21.75
N MET A 64 16.83 -12.41 20.80
CA MET A 64 15.83 -13.47 20.96
C MET A 64 16.38 -14.80 20.41
N PRO A 65 17.08 -15.59 21.26
CA PRO A 65 17.68 -16.86 20.84
C PRO A 65 16.70 -17.92 20.31
N ALA A 66 15.41 -17.77 20.63
CA ALA A 66 14.36 -18.66 20.17
C ALA A 66 13.99 -18.48 18.68
N LEU A 67 14.51 -17.45 18.00
CA LEU A 67 14.28 -17.28 16.55
C LEU A 67 14.89 -18.43 15.77
N SER A 68 14.10 -18.98 14.84
CA SER A 68 14.54 -20.06 13.95
C SER A 68 14.31 -19.70 12.48
N LYS A 69 15.32 -19.94 11.64
CA LYS A 69 15.18 -19.75 10.19
C LYS A 69 14.12 -20.69 9.56
N ARG A 70 13.79 -21.79 10.23
CA ARG A 70 12.74 -22.73 9.78
C ARG A 70 11.34 -22.13 9.88
N ASP A 71 11.17 -21.10 10.73
CA ASP A 71 9.89 -20.45 10.98
C ASP A 71 9.67 -19.21 10.10
N ILE A 72 10.60 -18.91 9.19
CA ILE A 72 10.44 -17.83 8.22
C ILE A 72 9.34 -18.19 7.24
N ILE A 73 8.31 -17.35 7.19
CA ILE A 73 7.18 -17.50 6.26
C ILE A 73 7.33 -16.60 5.02
N THR A 74 8.04 -15.49 5.14
CA THR A 74 8.30 -14.57 4.05
C THR A 74 9.48 -13.66 4.35
N TYR A 75 10.05 -13.07 3.30
CA TYR A 75 11.00 -11.98 3.38
C TYR A 75 10.71 -10.98 2.26
N PHE A 76 11.08 -9.74 2.49
CA PHE A 76 10.85 -8.68 1.52
C PHE A 76 11.86 -7.55 1.69
N THR A 77 12.04 -6.79 0.64
CA THR A 77 12.91 -5.61 0.60
C THR A 77 12.11 -4.42 0.07
N GLY A 78 12.28 -3.27 0.71
CA GLY A 78 11.81 -1.99 0.22
C GLY A 78 12.97 -1.05 -0.07
N VAL A 79 12.81 -0.14 -1.02
CA VAL A 79 13.77 0.92 -1.32
C VAL A 79 13.34 2.19 -0.60
N ARG A 80 14.28 2.83 0.07
CA ARG A 80 14.11 4.10 0.77
C ARG A 80 15.02 5.15 0.12
N ALA A 81 14.52 6.36 -0.04
CA ALA A 81 15.23 7.48 -0.64
C ALA A 81 15.53 8.57 0.41
N PRO A 82 16.55 8.40 1.26
CA PRO A 82 16.99 9.45 2.15
C PRO A 82 17.54 10.64 1.36
N THR A 83 17.47 11.82 1.93
CA THR A 83 18.18 13.00 1.42
C THR A 83 19.65 12.95 1.84
N PHE A 84 20.45 13.81 1.25
CA PHE A 84 21.87 13.94 1.61
C PHE A 84 22.04 14.33 3.09
N GLU A 85 21.18 15.20 3.59
CA GLU A 85 21.16 15.67 4.97
C GLU A 85 20.49 14.69 5.93
N GLU A 86 19.89 13.62 5.40
CA GLU A 86 19.11 12.62 6.15
C GLU A 86 17.88 13.19 6.84
N ASP A 87 17.38 14.33 6.38
CA ASP A 87 16.19 15.00 6.90
C ASP A 87 15.12 15.15 5.82
N PHE A 88 13.89 15.47 6.22
CA PHE A 88 12.79 15.75 5.31
C PHE A 88 12.96 17.08 4.62
N ILE A 89 12.67 17.16 3.34
CA ILE A 89 12.60 18.39 2.57
C ILE A 89 11.13 18.79 2.47
N LEU A 90 10.74 19.81 3.24
CA LEU A 90 9.37 20.32 3.34
C LEU A 90 9.41 21.82 3.00
N GLU A 91 9.61 22.18 1.73
CA GLU A 91 9.84 23.57 1.33
C GLU A 91 9.29 23.89 -0.08
N PRO A 92 9.04 25.16 -0.39
CA PRO A 92 8.73 25.58 -1.75
C PRO A 92 9.90 25.32 -2.70
N GLY A 93 9.59 25.05 -3.96
CA GLY A 93 10.59 24.91 -5.00
C GLY A 93 11.39 26.19 -5.22
N ARG A 94 12.71 26.10 -5.13
CA ARG A 94 13.61 27.28 -5.25
C ARG A 94 13.64 27.86 -6.67
N ARG A 95 13.39 27.03 -7.70
CA ARG A 95 13.42 27.42 -9.12
C ARG A 95 12.05 27.40 -9.77
N THR A 96 11.07 26.80 -9.14
CA THR A 96 9.71 26.59 -9.68
C THR A 96 8.71 27.22 -8.72
N ARG A 97 7.92 28.18 -9.19
CA ARG A 97 7.03 28.99 -8.36
C ARG A 97 5.81 28.26 -7.79
N ASN A 98 5.36 27.19 -8.48
CA ASN A 98 4.15 26.43 -8.14
C ASN A 98 4.47 24.97 -7.73
N LEU A 99 5.58 24.78 -7.05
CA LEU A 99 6.01 23.47 -6.56
C LEU A 99 6.28 23.55 -5.06
N ILE A 100 5.81 22.54 -4.34
CA ILE A 100 6.18 22.26 -2.95
C ILE A 100 6.87 20.91 -2.92
N HIS A 101 8.04 20.85 -2.33
CA HIS A 101 8.75 19.59 -2.10
C HIS A 101 8.26 18.95 -0.81
N VAL A 102 7.88 17.67 -0.90
CA VAL A 102 7.63 16.78 0.21
C VAL A 102 8.48 15.54 -0.05
N ALA A 103 9.77 15.63 0.22
CA ALA A 103 10.75 14.65 -0.22
C ALA A 103 11.65 14.16 0.92
N GLY A 104 12.39 13.09 0.67
CA GLY A 104 13.25 12.49 1.68
C GLY A 104 12.49 11.87 2.85
N ILE A 105 11.21 11.59 2.67
CA ILE A 105 10.36 11.03 3.72
C ILE A 105 10.73 9.58 3.98
N GLN A 106 11.60 9.40 4.93
CA GLN A 106 12.00 8.10 5.46
C GLN A 106 11.35 7.86 6.82
N SER A 107 11.76 6.84 7.56
CA SER A 107 11.28 6.63 8.94
C SER A 107 11.65 7.85 9.84
N PRO A 108 10.67 8.39 10.58
CA PRO A 108 9.33 7.91 10.90
C PRO A 108 8.19 8.54 10.06
N GLY A 109 8.34 8.69 8.77
CA GLY A 109 7.44 9.42 7.88
C GLY A 109 5.96 9.07 8.00
N LEU A 110 5.61 7.79 8.14
CA LEU A 110 4.22 7.39 8.30
C LEU A 110 3.59 7.98 9.59
N THR A 111 4.34 7.98 10.67
CA THR A 111 3.90 8.53 11.97
C THR A 111 3.81 10.05 11.95
N THR A 112 4.70 10.73 11.22
CA THR A 112 4.73 12.19 11.12
C THR A 112 3.81 12.74 10.02
N ALA A 113 3.29 11.89 9.13
CA ALA A 113 2.47 12.30 8.00
C ALA A 113 1.30 13.25 8.35
N PRO A 114 0.57 13.09 9.47
CA PRO A 114 -0.49 14.02 9.84
C PRO A 114 0.03 15.45 10.12
N ALA A 115 1.16 15.58 10.80
CA ALA A 115 1.78 16.89 11.06
C ALA A 115 2.31 17.52 9.77
N VAL A 116 3.05 16.75 8.96
CA VAL A 116 3.53 17.18 7.64
C VAL A 116 2.38 17.65 6.74
N ALA A 117 1.24 16.98 6.80
CA ALA A 117 0.07 17.37 6.00
C ALA A 117 -0.48 18.75 6.39
N VAL A 118 -0.46 19.10 7.68
CA VAL A 118 -0.89 20.43 8.15
C VAL A 118 0.07 21.50 7.64
N ASP A 119 1.38 21.34 7.87
CA ASP A 119 2.39 22.30 7.44
C ASP A 119 2.36 22.52 5.92
N MET A 120 2.19 21.43 5.15
CA MET A 120 2.12 21.50 3.69
C MET A 120 0.83 22.14 3.19
N ALA A 121 -0.29 21.94 3.87
CA ALA A 121 -1.54 22.60 3.55
C ALA A 121 -1.45 24.12 3.79
N GLU A 122 -0.87 24.54 4.91
CA GLU A 122 -0.62 25.96 5.21
C GLU A 122 0.29 26.60 4.17
N LEU A 123 1.40 25.93 3.83
CA LEU A 123 2.32 26.39 2.81
C LEU A 123 1.65 26.50 1.43
N ALA A 124 0.79 25.55 1.07
CA ALA A 124 0.04 25.60 -0.18
C ALA A 124 -0.95 26.79 -0.21
N VAL A 125 -1.65 27.04 0.89
CA VAL A 125 -2.55 28.20 1.02
C VAL A 125 -1.78 29.50 0.89
N ASP A 126 -0.63 29.64 1.55
CA ASP A 126 0.22 30.84 1.47
C ASP A 126 0.75 31.08 0.05
N MET A 127 1.12 30.00 -0.65
CA MET A 127 1.61 30.11 -2.03
C MET A 127 0.50 30.49 -3.01
N LEU A 128 -0.67 29.88 -2.89
CA LEU A 128 -1.84 30.19 -3.73
C LEU A 128 -2.35 31.60 -3.46
N GLY A 129 -2.39 32.03 -2.20
CA GLY A 129 -2.83 33.37 -1.79
C GLY A 129 -2.02 34.52 -2.36
N LYS A 130 -0.82 34.26 -2.92
CA LYS A 130 -0.01 35.27 -3.63
C LYS A 130 -0.52 35.57 -5.05
N THR A 131 -1.30 34.67 -5.62
CA THR A 131 -1.78 34.78 -7.03
C THR A 131 -3.29 34.73 -7.13
N GLU A 132 -3.97 34.14 -6.16
CA GLU A 132 -5.41 33.91 -6.17
C GLU A 132 -6.03 34.23 -4.79
N THR A 133 -7.31 34.50 -4.76
CA THR A 133 -8.05 34.59 -3.49
C THR A 133 -8.36 33.20 -2.97
N VAL A 134 -7.80 32.85 -1.82
CA VAL A 134 -8.06 31.54 -1.17
C VAL A 134 -9.10 31.73 -0.07
N GLU A 135 -10.24 31.09 -0.22
CA GLU A 135 -11.32 31.13 0.75
C GLU A 135 -11.51 29.79 1.45
N LYS A 136 -11.91 29.85 2.71
CA LYS A 136 -12.21 28.64 3.47
C LYS A 136 -13.47 27.97 2.92
N ASN A 137 -13.36 26.66 2.60
CA ASN A 137 -14.54 25.87 2.23
C ASN A 137 -15.40 25.59 3.48
N ASN A 138 -16.48 26.33 3.65
CA ASN A 138 -17.40 26.17 4.78
C ASN A 138 -18.19 24.85 4.74
N ASN A 139 -18.22 24.17 3.60
CA ASN A 139 -18.86 22.85 3.43
C ASN A 139 -17.87 21.69 3.57
N TYR A 140 -16.62 21.96 3.97
CA TYR A 140 -15.64 20.92 4.17
C TYR A 140 -16.03 20.00 5.33
N ASN A 141 -16.15 18.71 5.04
CA ASN A 141 -16.37 17.69 6.05
C ASN A 141 -15.06 16.94 6.32
N PRO A 142 -14.43 17.11 7.48
CA PRO A 142 -13.18 16.43 7.82
C PRO A 142 -13.40 14.94 8.16
N ILE A 143 -14.64 14.50 8.35
CA ILE A 143 -14.97 13.13 8.75
C ILE A 143 -15.12 12.26 7.49
N ARG A 144 -14.22 11.33 7.30
CA ARG A 144 -14.34 10.28 6.29
C ARG A 144 -14.73 8.97 6.96
N LYS A 145 -15.85 8.39 6.57
CA LYS A 145 -16.22 7.04 6.98
C LYS A 145 -15.23 6.03 6.38
N GLY A 146 -14.74 5.11 7.20
CA GLY A 146 -13.96 3.97 6.72
C GLY A 146 -14.84 2.98 5.94
N VAL A 147 -14.19 2.08 5.19
CA VAL A 147 -14.91 0.93 4.63
C VAL A 147 -15.38 0.05 5.81
N PRO A 148 -16.65 -0.36 5.83
CA PRO A 148 -17.13 -1.25 6.88
C PRO A 148 -16.39 -2.58 6.85
N VAL A 149 -16.22 -3.22 8.00
CA VAL A 149 -15.58 -4.54 8.14
C VAL A 149 -16.63 -5.53 8.60
N LEU A 150 -17.35 -6.14 7.64
CA LEU A 150 -18.51 -6.97 7.94
C LEU A 150 -18.19 -8.16 8.85
N ARG A 151 -17.02 -8.76 8.71
CA ARG A 151 -16.60 -9.92 9.52
C ARG A 151 -16.48 -9.61 11.02
N GLU A 152 -16.34 -8.32 11.38
CA GLU A 152 -16.17 -7.86 12.77
C GLU A 152 -17.50 -7.35 13.36
N MET A 153 -18.57 -7.33 12.58
CA MET A 153 -19.89 -6.89 13.01
C MET A 153 -20.69 -8.03 13.60
N ASP A 154 -21.60 -7.70 14.51
CA ASP A 154 -22.65 -8.62 14.97
C ASP A 154 -23.63 -8.97 13.83
N ASP A 155 -24.37 -10.05 14.01
CA ASP A 155 -25.26 -10.57 12.96
C ASP A 155 -26.40 -9.61 12.64
N ASP A 156 -26.99 -8.93 13.63
CA ASP A 156 -28.08 -7.99 13.43
C ASP A 156 -27.66 -6.76 12.60
N THR A 157 -26.45 -6.25 12.88
CA THR A 157 -25.88 -5.13 12.12
C THR A 157 -25.57 -5.53 10.68
N ARG A 158 -25.01 -6.72 10.50
CA ARG A 158 -24.68 -7.27 9.18
C ARG A 158 -25.93 -7.51 8.36
N GLU A 159 -26.98 -8.07 8.96
CA GLU A 159 -28.28 -8.33 8.30
C GLU A 159 -28.91 -7.03 7.80
N LYS A 160 -28.92 -5.98 8.63
CA LYS A 160 -29.40 -4.65 8.24
C LYS A 160 -28.63 -4.07 7.05
N MET A 161 -27.30 -4.16 7.08
CA MET A 161 -26.48 -3.68 5.97
C MET A 161 -26.74 -4.44 4.66
N ILE A 162 -26.94 -5.75 4.74
CA ILE A 162 -27.27 -6.57 3.56
C ILE A 162 -28.66 -6.23 3.05
N ALA A 163 -29.61 -5.97 3.93
CA ALA A 163 -30.96 -5.55 3.54
C ALA A 163 -30.97 -4.17 2.85
N GLU A 164 -30.13 -3.25 3.29
CA GLU A 164 -29.95 -1.92 2.67
C GLU A 164 -29.19 -1.99 1.34
N ASN A 165 -28.18 -2.84 1.24
CA ASN A 165 -27.39 -3.03 0.02
C ASN A 165 -26.99 -4.51 -0.12
N PRO A 166 -27.64 -5.26 -1.03
CA PRO A 166 -27.36 -6.69 -1.24
C PRO A 166 -25.91 -7.05 -1.61
N ASP A 167 -25.13 -6.09 -2.16
CA ASP A 167 -23.72 -6.32 -2.48
C ASP A 167 -22.88 -6.71 -1.25
N TYR A 168 -23.30 -6.33 -0.04
CA TYR A 168 -22.66 -6.77 1.20
C TYR A 168 -22.92 -8.25 1.52
N GLY A 169 -23.97 -8.85 0.96
CA GLY A 169 -24.24 -10.28 1.08
C GLY A 169 -23.44 -11.17 0.14
N GLU A 170 -22.81 -10.60 -0.87
CA GLU A 170 -22.00 -11.34 -1.87
C GLU A 170 -20.55 -11.44 -1.43
N ILE A 171 -20.15 -12.58 -0.85
CA ILE A 171 -18.77 -12.81 -0.40
C ILE A 171 -17.85 -13.14 -1.57
N ILE A 172 -16.94 -12.24 -1.89
CA ILE A 172 -15.94 -12.37 -2.97
C ILE A 172 -14.67 -13.07 -2.47
N CYS A 173 -14.11 -12.62 -1.34
CA CYS A 173 -12.94 -13.25 -0.75
C CYS A 173 -13.31 -14.09 0.46
N ARG A 174 -13.39 -15.41 0.30
CA ARG A 174 -13.79 -16.33 1.37
C ARG A 174 -12.77 -16.44 2.50
N CYS A 175 -11.47 -16.34 2.19
CA CYS A 175 -10.40 -16.45 3.19
C CYS A 175 -10.40 -15.27 4.17
N GLU A 176 -10.67 -14.06 3.67
CA GLU A 176 -10.68 -12.81 4.43
C GLU A 176 -12.12 -12.33 4.69
N GLN A 177 -13.13 -13.06 4.21
CA GLN A 177 -14.56 -12.75 4.35
C GLN A 177 -14.91 -11.34 3.86
N ILE A 178 -14.38 -10.96 2.68
CA ILE A 178 -14.63 -9.65 2.08
C ILE A 178 -15.78 -9.75 1.06
N SER A 179 -16.76 -8.89 1.22
CA SER A 179 -17.94 -8.79 0.33
C SER A 179 -17.67 -7.89 -0.89
N LYS A 180 -18.55 -7.97 -1.88
CA LYS A 180 -18.59 -7.07 -3.02
C LYS A 180 -18.85 -5.62 -2.60
N GLY A 181 -19.76 -5.41 -1.63
CA GLY A 181 -20.05 -4.08 -1.08
C GLY A 181 -18.83 -3.38 -0.52
N GLU A 182 -17.99 -4.10 0.27
CA GLU A 182 -16.73 -3.57 0.79
C GLU A 182 -15.75 -3.21 -0.33
N ILE A 183 -15.67 -4.02 -1.40
CA ILE A 183 -14.82 -3.73 -2.56
C ILE A 183 -15.29 -2.46 -3.28
N LEU A 184 -16.59 -2.32 -3.50
CA LEU A 184 -17.16 -1.13 -4.13
C LEU A 184 -16.95 0.13 -3.30
N ASP A 185 -17.05 0.05 -1.97
CA ASP A 185 -16.77 1.18 -1.09
C ASP A 185 -15.29 1.57 -1.09
N ALA A 186 -14.41 0.58 -1.16
CA ALA A 186 -12.98 0.84 -1.32
C ALA A 186 -12.68 1.54 -2.66
N LEU A 187 -13.36 1.15 -3.74
CA LEU A 187 -13.23 1.77 -5.06
C LEU A 187 -13.76 3.22 -5.10
N LYS A 188 -14.83 3.52 -4.36
CA LYS A 188 -15.40 4.87 -4.25
C LYS A 188 -14.55 5.83 -3.40
N SER A 189 -13.55 5.34 -2.68
CA SER A 189 -12.68 6.18 -1.86
C SER A 189 -11.92 7.19 -2.74
N PRO A 190 -11.86 8.49 -2.37
CA PRO A 190 -11.25 9.53 -3.21
C PRO A 190 -9.76 9.34 -3.50
N ILE A 191 -9.07 8.53 -2.70
CA ILE A 191 -7.65 8.19 -2.87
C ILE A 191 -7.47 6.71 -3.24
N CYS A 192 -8.47 6.11 -3.88
CA CYS A 192 -8.38 4.72 -4.31
C CYS A 192 -7.43 4.58 -5.50
N VAL A 193 -6.60 3.55 -5.47
CA VAL A 193 -5.87 3.05 -6.63
C VAL A 193 -6.66 1.85 -7.15
N PRO A 194 -7.40 1.95 -8.27
CA PRO A 194 -8.31 0.90 -8.74
C PRO A 194 -7.55 -0.23 -9.44
N THR A 195 -6.67 -0.88 -8.71
CA THR A 195 -5.91 -2.06 -9.13
C THR A 195 -6.15 -3.19 -8.15
N VAL A 196 -5.87 -4.43 -8.54
CA VAL A 196 -6.06 -5.59 -7.66
C VAL A 196 -5.27 -5.43 -6.35
N ASP A 197 -4.01 -5.00 -6.44
CA ASP A 197 -3.17 -4.77 -5.26
C ASP A 197 -3.58 -3.51 -4.48
N GLY A 198 -4.13 -2.49 -5.16
CA GLY A 198 -4.69 -1.30 -4.50
C GLY A 198 -5.87 -1.66 -3.59
N ILE A 199 -6.79 -2.47 -4.07
CA ILE A 199 -7.92 -2.98 -3.27
C ILE A 199 -7.44 -3.95 -2.19
N LYS A 200 -6.52 -4.87 -2.53
CA LYS A 200 -5.89 -5.78 -1.57
C LYS A 200 -5.24 -5.06 -0.39
N LYS A 201 -4.49 -3.99 -0.65
CA LYS A 201 -3.81 -3.21 0.41
C LYS A 201 -4.80 -2.42 1.28
N ARG A 202 -5.98 -2.13 0.77
CA ARG A 202 -7.00 -1.34 1.48
C ARG A 202 -7.91 -2.17 2.36
N ILE A 203 -8.41 -3.31 1.85
CA ILE A 203 -9.42 -4.13 2.52
C ILE A 203 -9.10 -5.63 2.49
N ARG A 204 -7.90 -6.04 2.07
CA ARG A 204 -7.33 -7.38 2.21
C ARG A 204 -7.82 -8.51 1.29
N PRO A 205 -8.68 -8.38 0.26
CA PRO A 205 -8.97 -9.53 -0.61
C PRO A 205 -7.68 -10.02 -1.26
N GLY A 206 -7.45 -11.33 -1.26
CA GLY A 206 -6.23 -11.94 -1.76
C GLY A 206 -5.08 -12.06 -0.75
N MET A 207 -5.25 -11.58 0.48
CA MET A 207 -4.23 -11.75 1.54
C MET A 207 -4.36 -13.04 2.34
N GLY A 208 -5.48 -13.76 2.19
CA GLY A 208 -5.71 -15.01 2.89
C GLY A 208 -4.90 -16.18 2.32
N ARG A 209 -5.13 -17.39 2.85
CA ARG A 209 -4.34 -18.59 2.55
C ARG A 209 -4.21 -18.94 1.05
N CYS A 210 -5.22 -18.61 0.23
CA CYS A 210 -5.17 -18.90 -1.22
C CYS A 210 -4.42 -17.82 -2.03
N GLN A 211 -3.97 -16.73 -1.41
CA GLN A 211 -3.22 -15.64 -2.05
C GLN A 211 -3.86 -15.12 -3.34
N GLY A 212 -5.18 -14.99 -3.34
CA GLY A 212 -5.96 -14.49 -4.47
C GLY A 212 -6.37 -15.54 -5.50
N GLY A 213 -5.99 -16.82 -5.34
CA GLY A 213 -6.26 -17.87 -6.32
C GLY A 213 -7.74 -18.02 -6.68
N PHE A 214 -8.67 -17.70 -5.77
CA PHE A 214 -10.12 -17.71 -6.04
C PHE A 214 -10.71 -16.32 -6.26
N CYS A 215 -10.33 -15.33 -5.48
CA CYS A 215 -10.97 -14.03 -5.51
C CYS A 215 -10.40 -13.07 -6.56
N SER A 216 -9.15 -13.21 -7.01
CA SER A 216 -8.55 -12.26 -7.96
C SER A 216 -9.33 -12.08 -9.26
N PRO A 217 -9.86 -13.13 -9.93
CA PRO A 217 -10.69 -12.95 -11.11
C PRO A 217 -11.96 -12.14 -10.84
N LEU A 218 -12.61 -12.40 -9.71
CA LEU A 218 -13.82 -11.68 -9.32
C LEU A 218 -13.53 -10.22 -8.96
N VAL A 219 -12.45 -9.96 -8.21
CA VAL A 219 -11.99 -8.60 -7.89
C VAL A 219 -11.66 -7.84 -9.17
N THR A 220 -10.95 -8.47 -10.12
CA THR A 220 -10.64 -7.86 -11.44
C THR A 220 -11.91 -7.49 -12.19
N LYS A 221 -12.91 -8.38 -12.20
CA LYS A 221 -14.20 -8.12 -12.84
C LYS A 221 -14.94 -6.95 -12.19
N ILE A 222 -15.00 -6.89 -10.87
CA ILE A 222 -15.64 -5.79 -10.15
C ILE A 222 -14.93 -4.45 -10.45
N ILE A 223 -13.61 -4.44 -10.50
CA ILE A 223 -12.85 -3.24 -10.86
C ILE A 223 -13.17 -2.81 -12.31
N ALA A 224 -13.18 -3.75 -13.25
CA ALA A 224 -13.49 -3.48 -14.65
C ALA A 224 -14.90 -2.89 -14.82
N GLU A 225 -15.88 -3.49 -14.19
CA GLU A 225 -17.28 -3.02 -14.19
C GLU A 225 -17.40 -1.62 -13.57
N PHE A 226 -16.73 -1.37 -12.45
CA PHE A 226 -16.73 -0.07 -11.77
C PHE A 226 -16.10 1.05 -12.63
N LEU A 227 -15.03 0.74 -13.34
CA LEU A 227 -14.34 1.68 -14.23
C LEU A 227 -14.98 1.80 -15.61
N GLY A 228 -15.85 0.86 -16.01
CA GLY A 228 -16.39 0.77 -17.37
C GLY A 228 -15.35 0.42 -18.40
N VAL A 229 -14.35 -0.40 -18.07
CA VAL A 229 -13.25 -0.82 -18.95
C VAL A 229 -13.24 -2.34 -19.16
N PRO A 230 -12.62 -2.83 -20.25
CA PRO A 230 -12.41 -4.26 -20.45
C PRO A 230 -11.49 -4.87 -19.38
N LEU A 231 -11.61 -6.18 -19.11
CA LEU A 231 -10.80 -6.90 -18.12
C LEU A 231 -9.28 -6.74 -18.33
N TYR A 232 -8.81 -6.69 -19.55
CA TYR A 232 -7.38 -6.58 -19.88
C TYR A 232 -6.78 -5.18 -19.57
N GLU A 233 -7.62 -4.17 -19.33
CA GLU A 233 -7.18 -2.85 -18.89
C GLU A 233 -6.95 -2.77 -17.39
N VAL A 234 -7.57 -3.66 -16.60
CA VAL A 234 -7.33 -3.73 -15.16
C VAL A 234 -5.93 -4.23 -14.87
N LYS A 235 -5.22 -3.48 -14.03
CA LYS A 235 -3.83 -3.80 -13.67
C LYS A 235 -3.76 -4.47 -12.31
N LYS A 236 -2.71 -5.27 -12.13
CA LYS A 236 -2.42 -5.85 -10.81
C LYS A 236 -1.94 -4.77 -9.83
N SER A 237 -1.02 -3.90 -10.25
CA SER A 237 -0.41 -2.86 -9.42
C SER A 237 -0.03 -1.62 -10.23
N SER A 238 1.10 -1.63 -10.95
CA SER A 238 1.58 -0.55 -11.81
C SER A 238 1.00 -0.65 -13.23
N ALA A 239 1.25 0.34 -14.06
CA ALA A 239 0.82 0.38 -15.47
C ALA A 239 1.28 -0.85 -16.27
N GLU A 240 2.48 -1.34 -15.99
CA GLU A 240 3.08 -2.50 -16.67
C GLU A 240 2.63 -3.85 -16.09
N ALA A 241 1.94 -3.86 -14.95
CA ALA A 241 1.52 -5.09 -14.28
C ALA A 241 0.21 -5.62 -14.87
N VAL A 242 0.27 -6.09 -16.10
CA VAL A 242 -0.86 -6.64 -16.86
C VAL A 242 -1.29 -7.99 -16.27
N ILE A 243 -2.60 -8.20 -16.10
CA ILE A 243 -3.18 -9.46 -15.62
C ILE A 243 -3.59 -10.36 -16.78
N THR A 244 -4.25 -9.78 -17.78
CA THR A 244 -4.71 -10.46 -19.00
C THR A 244 -4.40 -9.62 -20.22
N TYR A 245 -4.14 -10.24 -21.36
CA TYR A 245 -3.84 -9.55 -22.61
C TYR A 245 -5.03 -9.45 -23.56
N GLY A 246 -6.10 -10.19 -23.32
CA GLY A 246 -7.29 -10.26 -24.14
C GLY A 246 -7.95 -11.63 -24.08
N GLU A 247 -8.90 -11.86 -24.97
CA GLU A 247 -9.60 -13.14 -25.11
C GLU A 247 -8.71 -14.19 -25.79
N THR A 248 -8.69 -15.41 -25.25
CA THR A 248 -7.86 -16.50 -25.78
C THR A 248 -8.41 -17.07 -27.10
N LYS A 249 -9.74 -17.00 -27.28
CA LYS A 249 -10.43 -17.43 -28.51
C LYS A 249 -11.20 -16.26 -29.07
N VAL A 250 -10.56 -15.51 -29.94
CA VAL A 250 -11.26 -14.56 -30.80
C VAL A 250 -11.91 -15.38 -31.92
N ASN A 251 -13.23 -15.41 -31.98
CA ASN A 251 -13.88 -15.86 -33.21
C ASN A 251 -13.51 -14.82 -34.26
N GLU A 252 -12.58 -15.13 -35.14
CA GLU A 252 -12.47 -14.46 -36.39
C GLU A 252 -13.82 -14.69 -37.12
N GLY A 253 -14.79 -13.81 -36.83
CA GLY A 253 -16.05 -13.79 -37.55
C GLY A 253 -15.75 -13.65 -39.01
N GLY A 254 -15.98 -14.71 -39.79
CA GLY A 254 -15.91 -14.62 -41.20
C GLY A 254 -16.84 -13.51 -41.66
N GLU A 255 -16.30 -12.58 -42.41
CA GLU A 255 -17.04 -11.76 -43.35
C GLU A 255 -17.73 -12.72 -44.31
N GLU A 256 -19.07 -12.81 -44.28
CA GLU A 256 -19.90 -13.16 -45.41
C GLU A 256 -20.55 -11.90 -45.96
#